data_f2eb12c9099fcd5e9f65a8b5bb17dc20
#
_entry.id   f2eb12c9099fcd5e9f65a8b5bb17dc20
#
_cell.length_a   1.000
_cell.length_b   1.000
_cell.length_c   1.000
_cell.angle_alpha   90.00
_cell.angle_beta   90.00
_cell.angle_gamma   90.00
#
_symmetry.space_group_name_H-M   'P 1'
#
loop_
_entity.id
_entity.type
_entity.pdbx_description
1 polymer ?
#
loop_
_entity_poly.entity_id
_entity_poly.type
_entity_poly.pdbx_seq_one_letter_code
_entity_poly.pdbx_strand_id
1 'polypeptide(L)'
;MGKLLERRKMMNQKFSWKKLLVHLVLFAGLGVTIFPFLWMVLTSFKTSGEAMQIPPTIFPKKFITVAYTQIVSSLPFARIYFNTILSTVITVVAQLLFCAMAGYAFARIKFPFKNLIFILLLSVLMVPGQIFLIPQYLIIQKMGLLDSIPALFIPNLFSAFGTFLMRQFFLSLPEELEEAAIIDGCNRYQIFGKIMLPLVKPELVTLSIFTFKFAWNDFMWPLIVNTSPKNMILGPALSTLQGQYTTQYPMQMAGAVMAVIPVILIFFLFQKQFIEGVAQSGIKG
;
A
#
# COMPACT_ATOMS: atom_id res chain seq x y z
N MET A 1 -37.36 -26.18 -23.73
CA MET A 1 -37.18 -25.49 -25.03
C MET A 1 -36.40 -24.17 -24.86
N GLY A 2 -36.65 -23.36 -23.82
CA GLY A 2 -35.96 -22.08 -23.58
C GLY A 2 -34.43 -22.17 -23.40
N LYS A 3 -33.91 -23.12 -22.60
CA LYS A 3 -32.43 -23.31 -22.37
C LYS A 3 -31.65 -23.70 -23.63
N LEU A 4 -32.26 -24.31 -24.61
CA LEU A 4 -31.62 -24.67 -25.89
C LEU A 4 -31.53 -23.45 -26.83
N LEU A 5 -32.48 -22.53 -26.77
CA LEU A 5 -32.47 -21.28 -27.53
C LEU A 5 -31.43 -20.29 -26.97
N GLU A 6 -31.27 -20.22 -25.65
CA GLU A 6 -30.18 -19.41 -25.01
C GLU A 6 -28.80 -19.95 -25.35
N ARG A 7 -28.57 -21.26 -25.31
CA ARG A 7 -27.31 -21.86 -25.74
C ARG A 7 -26.99 -21.60 -27.22
N ARG A 8 -27.99 -21.61 -28.11
CA ARG A 8 -27.82 -21.24 -29.52
C ARG A 8 -27.50 -19.75 -29.72
N LYS A 9 -28.07 -18.86 -28.90
CA LYS A 9 -27.71 -17.43 -28.93
C LYS A 9 -26.26 -17.15 -28.47
N MET A 10 -25.74 -17.91 -27.50
CA MET A 10 -24.35 -17.80 -27.06
C MET A 10 -23.34 -18.35 -28.09
N MET A 11 -23.75 -19.37 -28.89
CA MET A 11 -22.88 -19.93 -29.92
C MET A 11 -22.82 -19.09 -31.21
N ASN A 12 -23.73 -18.14 -31.41
CA ASN A 12 -23.79 -17.32 -32.65
C ASN A 12 -23.27 -15.87 -32.41
N GLN A 13 -22.31 -15.68 -31.47
CA GLN A 13 -21.61 -14.40 -31.38
C GLN A 13 -20.74 -14.25 -32.64
N LYS A 14 -21.25 -13.49 -33.62
CA LYS A 14 -20.47 -13.09 -34.80
C LYS A 14 -19.11 -12.57 -34.35
N PHE A 15 -18.03 -13.14 -34.88
CA PHE A 15 -16.68 -12.70 -34.69
C PHE A 15 -16.60 -11.17 -34.94
N SER A 16 -16.36 -10.39 -33.91
CA SER A 16 -16.30 -8.94 -34.02
C SER A 16 -14.83 -8.51 -34.05
N TRP A 17 -14.37 -8.03 -35.19
CA TRP A 17 -13.03 -7.49 -35.36
C TRP A 17 -12.68 -6.42 -34.32
N LYS A 18 -13.69 -5.63 -33.90
CA LYS A 18 -13.55 -4.64 -32.81
C LYS A 18 -13.18 -5.31 -31.48
N LYS A 19 -13.84 -6.43 -31.14
CA LYS A 19 -13.51 -7.18 -29.91
C LYS A 19 -12.11 -7.78 -29.99
N LEU A 20 -11.72 -8.33 -31.16
CA LEU A 20 -10.37 -8.85 -31.36
C LEU A 20 -9.32 -7.75 -31.18
N LEU A 21 -9.51 -6.59 -31.81
CA LEU A 21 -8.60 -5.45 -31.69
C LEU A 21 -8.45 -5.02 -30.21
N VAL A 22 -9.57 -4.89 -29.48
CA VAL A 22 -9.56 -4.56 -28.04
C VAL A 22 -8.74 -5.59 -27.26
N HIS A 23 -8.95 -6.88 -27.51
CA HIS A 23 -8.18 -7.92 -26.80
C HIS A 23 -6.69 -7.86 -27.15
N LEU A 24 -6.34 -7.63 -28.42
CA LEU A 24 -4.93 -7.48 -28.83
C LEU A 24 -4.26 -6.28 -28.13
N VAL A 25 -4.93 -5.14 -28.06
CA VAL A 25 -4.42 -3.95 -27.35
C VAL A 25 -4.27 -4.24 -25.84
N LEU A 26 -5.26 -4.91 -25.22
CA LEU A 26 -5.19 -5.30 -23.82
C LEU A 26 -4.05 -6.30 -23.55
N PHE A 27 -3.86 -7.31 -24.40
CA PHE A 27 -2.75 -8.27 -24.28
C PHE A 27 -1.39 -7.61 -24.50
N ALA A 28 -1.28 -6.69 -25.47
CA ALA A 28 -0.05 -5.93 -25.70
C ALA A 28 0.28 -5.05 -24.46
N GLY A 29 -0.70 -4.32 -23.94
CA GLY A 29 -0.55 -3.53 -22.72
C GLY A 29 -0.16 -4.40 -21.51
N LEU A 30 -0.80 -5.56 -21.34
CA LEU A 30 -0.46 -6.53 -20.30
C LEU A 30 0.99 -7.02 -20.44
N GLY A 31 1.42 -7.35 -21.67
CA GLY A 31 2.80 -7.78 -21.96
C GLY A 31 3.82 -6.71 -21.56
N VAL A 32 3.59 -5.46 -21.95
CA VAL A 32 4.46 -4.32 -21.59
C VAL A 32 4.52 -4.13 -20.06
N THR A 33 3.38 -4.26 -19.38
CA THR A 33 3.31 -4.07 -17.91
C THR A 33 3.99 -5.21 -17.15
N ILE A 34 3.85 -6.47 -17.62
CA ILE A 34 4.41 -7.64 -16.93
C ILE A 34 5.90 -7.81 -17.24
N PHE A 35 6.38 -7.35 -18.40
CA PHE A 35 7.74 -7.57 -18.86
C PHE A 35 8.82 -7.17 -17.84
N PRO A 36 8.81 -5.97 -17.18
CA PRO A 36 9.81 -5.61 -16.19
C PRO A 36 9.82 -6.55 -14.97
N PHE A 37 8.65 -7.07 -14.55
CA PHE A 37 8.58 -8.04 -13.46
C PHE A 37 9.15 -9.41 -13.87
N LEU A 38 8.86 -9.87 -15.08
CA LEU A 38 9.48 -11.09 -15.63
C LEU A 38 10.99 -10.92 -15.75
N TRP A 39 11.45 -9.76 -16.24
CA TRP A 39 12.87 -9.45 -16.32
C TRP A 39 13.56 -9.49 -14.96
N MET A 40 12.92 -8.89 -13.93
CA MET A 40 13.38 -8.92 -12.55
C MET A 40 13.52 -10.35 -12.03
N VAL A 41 12.49 -11.19 -12.22
CA VAL A 41 12.49 -12.59 -11.80
C VAL A 41 13.56 -13.38 -12.56
N LEU A 42 13.64 -13.26 -13.88
CA LEU A 42 14.63 -13.98 -14.66
C LEU A 42 16.06 -13.54 -14.33
N THR A 43 16.28 -12.25 -14.10
CA THR A 43 17.60 -11.72 -13.76
C THR A 43 18.05 -12.17 -12.36
N SER A 44 17.15 -12.40 -11.43
CA SER A 44 17.48 -12.93 -10.10
C SER A 44 18.09 -14.34 -10.12
N PHE A 45 17.90 -15.09 -11.23
CA PHE A 45 18.46 -16.42 -11.43
C PHE A 45 19.73 -16.44 -12.30
N LYS A 46 20.25 -15.27 -12.76
CA LYS A 46 21.47 -15.17 -13.56
C LYS A 46 22.71 -15.05 -12.70
N THR A 47 23.89 -15.29 -13.30
CA THR A 47 25.17 -14.85 -12.72
C THR A 47 25.36 -13.36 -12.91
N SER A 48 26.23 -12.73 -12.11
CA SER A 48 26.57 -11.30 -12.26
C SER A 48 27.13 -10.98 -13.63
N GLY A 49 27.97 -11.85 -14.19
CA GLY A 49 28.53 -11.67 -15.54
C GLY A 49 27.46 -11.76 -16.62
N GLU A 50 26.50 -12.68 -16.49
CA GLU A 50 25.40 -12.79 -17.45
C GLU A 50 24.41 -11.61 -17.35
N ALA A 51 24.15 -11.12 -16.16
CA ALA A 51 23.27 -9.97 -15.96
C ALA A 51 23.81 -8.67 -16.57
N MET A 52 25.15 -8.58 -16.72
CA MET A 52 25.84 -7.42 -17.31
C MET A 52 26.25 -7.65 -18.77
N GLN A 53 25.94 -8.80 -19.37
CA GLN A 53 26.33 -9.13 -20.75
C GLN A 53 25.65 -8.21 -21.76
N ILE A 54 26.39 -7.80 -22.80
CA ILE A 54 25.88 -7.04 -23.95
C ILE A 54 26.07 -7.88 -25.22
N PRO A 55 25.00 -8.18 -25.97
CA PRO A 55 23.58 -7.86 -25.72
C PRO A 55 23.03 -8.65 -24.53
N PRO A 56 22.02 -8.10 -23.81
CA PRO A 56 21.44 -8.76 -22.66
C PRO A 56 20.65 -10.00 -23.06
N THR A 57 20.79 -11.10 -22.32
CA THR A 57 19.97 -12.31 -22.50
C THR A 57 18.64 -12.15 -21.77
N ILE A 58 17.54 -12.61 -22.36
CA ILE A 58 16.24 -12.61 -21.68
C ILE A 58 16.21 -13.75 -20.64
N PHE A 59 16.45 -14.97 -21.09
CA PHE A 59 16.45 -16.16 -20.24
C PHE A 59 17.85 -16.45 -19.68
N PRO A 60 17.95 -16.88 -18.41
CA PRO A 60 19.24 -17.30 -17.85
C PRO A 60 19.75 -18.55 -18.58
N LYS A 61 21.06 -18.57 -18.90
CA LYS A 61 21.73 -19.75 -19.47
C LYS A 61 21.67 -20.95 -18.53
N LYS A 62 21.73 -20.66 -17.23
CA LYS A 62 21.60 -21.64 -16.15
C LYS A 62 20.83 -20.98 -15.01
N PHE A 63 19.76 -21.62 -14.54
CA PHE A 63 19.02 -21.14 -13.37
C PHE A 63 19.83 -21.40 -12.10
N ILE A 64 20.28 -20.33 -11.43
CA ILE A 64 21.03 -20.40 -10.18
C ILE A 64 20.30 -19.63 -9.09
N THR A 65 20.32 -20.16 -7.86
CA THR A 65 19.65 -19.56 -6.70
C THR A 65 20.63 -18.83 -5.76
N VAL A 66 21.89 -18.71 -6.17
CA VAL A 66 22.98 -18.13 -5.35
C VAL A 66 22.65 -16.71 -4.90
N ALA A 67 21.98 -15.91 -5.73
CA ALA A 67 21.57 -14.54 -5.38
C ALA A 67 20.67 -14.51 -4.13
N TYR A 68 19.76 -15.48 -4.00
CA TYR A 68 18.85 -15.58 -2.84
C TYR A 68 19.58 -15.99 -1.56
N THR A 69 20.54 -16.89 -1.62
CA THR A 69 21.35 -17.27 -0.46
C THR A 69 22.31 -16.13 -0.06
N GLN A 70 22.90 -15.44 -1.03
CA GLN A 70 23.77 -14.31 -0.78
C GLN A 70 23.05 -13.14 -0.09
N ILE A 71 21.85 -12.78 -0.50
CA ILE A 71 21.11 -11.68 0.14
C ILE A 71 20.77 -12.00 1.59
N VAL A 72 20.39 -13.24 1.88
CA VAL A 72 20.06 -13.68 3.24
C VAL A 72 21.30 -13.72 4.14
N SER A 73 22.50 -14.00 3.58
CA SER A 73 23.76 -14.02 4.33
C SER A 73 24.41 -12.64 4.48
N SER A 74 24.21 -11.74 3.50
CA SER A 74 24.83 -10.40 3.51
C SER A 74 24.11 -9.39 4.38
N LEU A 75 22.80 -9.55 4.57
CA LEU A 75 21.97 -8.69 5.38
C LEU A 75 21.23 -9.51 6.43
N PRO A 76 20.88 -8.95 7.59
CA PRO A 76 19.98 -9.59 8.56
C PRO A 76 18.54 -9.63 8.00
N PHE A 77 18.35 -10.31 6.85
CA PHE A 77 17.20 -10.20 5.97
C PHE A 77 15.90 -10.58 6.69
N ALA A 78 15.91 -11.63 7.49
CA ALA A 78 14.72 -12.03 8.28
C ALA A 78 14.27 -10.91 9.24
N ARG A 79 15.23 -10.21 9.87
CA ARG A 79 14.94 -9.09 10.76
C ARG A 79 14.43 -7.87 10.01
N ILE A 80 15.06 -7.53 8.88
CA ILE A 80 14.64 -6.43 7.99
C ILE A 80 13.21 -6.67 7.51
N TYR A 81 12.91 -7.91 7.13
CA TYR A 81 11.58 -8.30 6.70
C TYR A 81 10.55 -8.18 7.82
N PHE A 82 10.90 -8.67 9.01
CA PHE A 82 10.07 -8.53 10.20
C PHE A 82 9.83 -7.06 10.57
N ASN A 83 10.87 -6.21 10.54
CA ASN A 83 10.76 -4.77 10.81
C ASN A 83 9.78 -4.10 9.83
N THR A 84 9.86 -4.46 8.53
CA THR A 84 8.98 -3.93 7.50
C THR A 84 7.52 -4.32 7.76
N ILE A 85 7.27 -5.60 8.06
CA ILE A 85 5.92 -6.08 8.39
C ILE A 85 5.41 -5.38 9.65
N LEU A 86 6.22 -5.37 10.72
CA LEU A 86 5.83 -4.80 12.01
C LEU A 86 5.49 -3.31 11.89
N SER A 87 6.37 -2.51 11.29
CA SER A 87 6.13 -1.07 11.10
C SER A 87 4.91 -0.81 10.22
N THR A 88 4.73 -1.57 9.13
CA THR A 88 3.58 -1.47 8.25
C THR A 88 2.28 -1.82 8.97
N VAL A 89 2.24 -2.94 9.70
CA VAL A 89 1.04 -3.36 10.44
C VAL A 89 0.67 -2.34 11.51
N ILE A 90 1.65 -1.86 12.29
CA ILE A 90 1.39 -0.82 13.32
C ILE A 90 0.84 0.45 12.67
N THR A 91 1.43 0.91 11.56
CA THR A 91 0.94 2.10 10.84
C THR A 91 -0.49 1.89 10.33
N VAL A 92 -0.79 0.74 9.73
CA VAL A 92 -2.15 0.42 9.24
C VAL A 92 -3.15 0.42 10.39
N VAL A 93 -2.89 -0.34 11.46
CA VAL A 93 -3.81 -0.44 12.60
C VAL A 93 -4.02 0.92 13.26
N ALA A 94 -2.94 1.69 13.47
CA ALA A 94 -3.02 3.01 14.07
C ALA A 94 -3.81 3.99 13.19
N GLN A 95 -3.56 4.03 11.89
CA GLN A 95 -4.33 4.91 10.99
C GLN A 95 -5.80 4.50 10.90
N LEU A 96 -6.12 3.20 10.85
CA LEU A 96 -7.51 2.74 10.88
C LEU A 96 -8.21 3.23 12.14
N LEU A 97 -7.56 3.14 13.30
CA LEU A 97 -8.13 3.56 14.57
C LEU A 97 -8.26 5.09 14.65
N PHE A 98 -7.14 5.80 14.51
CA PHE A 98 -7.10 7.25 14.73
C PHE A 98 -7.84 8.03 13.65
N CYS A 99 -7.72 7.63 12.37
CA CYS A 99 -8.44 8.32 11.29
C CYS A 99 -9.93 8.04 11.33
N ALA A 100 -10.37 6.82 11.72
CA ALA A 100 -11.79 6.55 11.93
C ALA A 100 -12.37 7.37 13.08
N MET A 101 -11.69 7.42 14.24
CA MET A 101 -12.11 8.23 15.37
C MET A 101 -12.19 9.72 15.02
N ALA A 102 -11.14 10.27 14.39
CA ALA A 102 -11.10 11.65 13.95
C ALA A 102 -12.15 11.94 12.86
N GLY A 103 -12.27 11.05 11.86
CA GLY A 103 -13.28 11.15 10.80
C GLY A 103 -14.69 11.18 11.35
N TYR A 104 -15.01 10.31 12.31
CA TYR A 104 -16.29 10.30 13.01
C TYR A 104 -16.51 11.60 13.80
N ALA A 105 -15.52 12.07 14.55
CA ALA A 105 -15.61 13.32 15.29
C ALA A 105 -15.88 14.51 14.36
N PHE A 106 -15.14 14.62 13.26
CA PHE A 106 -15.36 15.67 12.26
C PHE A 106 -16.66 15.50 11.45
N ALA A 107 -17.25 14.32 11.37
CA ALA A 107 -18.53 14.11 10.70
C ALA A 107 -19.69 14.46 11.65
N ARG A 108 -19.73 13.86 12.84
CA ARG A 108 -20.93 13.74 13.68
C ARG A 108 -20.89 14.56 14.97
N ILE A 109 -19.71 14.83 15.53
CA ILE A 109 -19.62 15.56 16.79
C ILE A 109 -19.63 17.07 16.54
N LYS A 110 -20.39 17.82 17.34
CA LYS A 110 -20.40 19.29 17.36
C LYS A 110 -19.39 19.78 18.38
N PHE A 111 -18.38 20.53 17.92
CA PHE A 111 -17.41 21.21 18.77
C PHE A 111 -16.97 22.54 18.16
N PRO A 112 -16.45 23.49 18.97
CA PRO A 112 -16.08 24.80 18.47
C PRO A 112 -14.93 24.68 17.46
N PHE A 113 -14.93 25.58 16.47
CA PHE A 113 -13.91 25.66 15.41
C PHE A 113 -13.75 24.39 14.54
N LYS A 114 -14.68 23.43 14.60
CA LYS A 114 -14.65 22.17 13.86
C LYS A 114 -14.21 22.33 12.39
N ASN A 115 -14.85 23.23 11.66
CA ASN A 115 -14.58 23.44 10.24
C ASN A 115 -13.18 24.08 10.02
N LEU A 116 -12.78 25.03 10.88
CA LEU A 116 -11.46 25.64 10.79
C LEU A 116 -10.35 24.60 11.02
N ILE A 117 -10.47 23.80 12.08
CA ILE A 117 -9.51 22.73 12.38
C ILE A 117 -9.43 21.73 11.23
N PHE A 118 -10.58 21.37 10.64
CA PHE A 118 -10.61 20.46 9.53
C PHE A 118 -9.96 21.03 8.26
N ILE A 119 -10.18 22.33 7.95
CA ILE A 119 -9.52 23.02 6.83
C ILE A 119 -8.01 23.08 7.06
N LEU A 120 -7.55 23.40 8.27
CA LEU A 120 -6.12 23.39 8.63
C LEU A 120 -5.51 22.00 8.50
N LEU A 121 -6.24 20.94 8.89
CA LEU A 121 -5.82 19.57 8.66
C LEU A 121 -5.64 19.26 7.16
N LEU A 122 -6.60 19.68 6.34
CA LEU A 122 -6.54 19.45 4.90
C LEU A 122 -5.44 20.28 4.22
N SER A 123 -5.10 21.47 4.73
CA SER A 123 -4.04 22.30 4.15
C SER A 123 -2.68 21.61 4.14
N VAL A 124 -2.44 20.66 5.06
CA VAL A 124 -1.24 19.82 5.08
C VAL A 124 -1.09 19.00 3.79
N LEU A 125 -2.20 18.59 3.16
CA LEU A 125 -2.17 17.82 1.90
C LEU A 125 -1.71 18.65 0.70
N MET A 126 -1.74 19.97 0.79
CA MET A 126 -1.27 20.88 -0.26
C MET A 126 0.25 21.09 -0.21
N VAL A 127 0.87 20.71 0.90
CA VAL A 127 2.32 20.88 1.11
C VAL A 127 3.04 19.60 0.72
N PRO A 128 4.08 19.66 -0.13
CA PRO A 128 4.89 18.49 -0.43
C PRO A 128 5.48 17.88 0.84
N GLY A 129 5.25 16.57 1.07
CA GLY A 129 5.63 15.89 2.31
C GLY A 129 7.14 15.99 2.64
N GLN A 130 7.98 16.14 1.63
CA GLN A 130 9.43 16.27 1.77
C GLN A 130 9.86 17.51 2.60
N ILE A 131 9.05 18.55 2.63
CA ILE A 131 9.31 19.76 3.43
C ILE A 131 9.29 19.43 4.93
N PHE A 132 8.52 18.44 5.35
CA PHE A 132 8.40 18.02 6.75
C PHE A 132 9.52 17.09 7.21
N LEU A 133 10.37 16.58 6.31
CA LEU A 133 11.42 15.60 6.66
C LEU A 133 12.37 16.12 7.73
N ILE A 134 12.90 17.35 7.57
CA ILE A 134 13.84 17.94 8.54
C ILE A 134 13.17 18.19 9.90
N PRO A 135 12.01 18.88 9.99
CA PRO A 135 11.29 19.04 11.24
C PRO A 135 10.95 17.71 11.94
N GLN A 136 10.47 16.73 11.19
CA GLN A 136 10.16 15.40 11.72
C GLN A 136 11.41 14.71 12.28
N TYR A 137 12.54 14.77 11.54
CA TYR A 137 13.80 14.20 11.98
C TYR A 137 14.25 14.82 13.32
N LEU A 138 14.21 16.16 13.44
CA LEU A 138 14.58 16.85 14.66
C LEU A 138 13.70 16.48 15.86
N ILE A 139 12.40 16.27 15.64
CA ILE A 139 11.47 15.83 16.69
C ILE A 139 11.86 14.41 17.14
N ILE A 140 12.01 13.47 16.22
CA ILE A 140 12.38 12.07 16.51
C ILE A 140 13.76 12.01 17.18
N GLN A 141 14.71 12.86 16.77
CA GLN A 141 16.02 13.00 17.40
C GLN A 141 15.91 13.48 18.86
N LYS A 142 15.12 14.52 19.11
CA LYS A 142 14.88 15.02 20.47
C LYS A 142 14.18 14.00 21.38
N MET A 143 13.38 13.12 20.81
CA MET A 143 12.74 12.01 21.52
C MET A 143 13.73 10.85 21.80
N GLY A 144 14.96 10.89 21.27
CA GLY A 144 15.94 9.80 21.41
C GLY A 144 15.57 8.53 20.64
N LEU A 145 14.74 8.64 19.61
CA LEU A 145 14.19 7.49 18.88
C LEU A 145 14.90 7.20 17.56
N LEU A 146 15.95 7.97 17.18
CA LEU A 146 16.69 7.66 15.95
C LEU A 146 17.22 6.23 16.00
N ASP A 147 17.32 5.62 14.83
CA ASP A 147 17.78 4.24 14.63
C ASP A 147 16.98 3.21 15.47
N SER A 148 15.68 3.36 15.52
CA SER A 148 14.77 2.48 16.23
C SER A 148 13.51 2.15 15.41
N ILE A 149 12.83 1.05 15.76
CA ILE A 149 11.58 0.68 15.09
C ILE A 149 10.46 1.71 15.30
N PRO A 150 10.27 2.32 16.50
CA PRO A 150 9.30 3.39 16.69
C PRO A 150 9.49 4.60 15.77
N ALA A 151 10.73 4.97 15.42
CA ALA A 151 10.98 6.06 14.48
C ALA A 151 10.32 5.86 13.11
N LEU A 152 10.12 4.61 12.68
CA LEU A 152 9.54 4.27 11.39
C LEU A 152 8.05 4.59 11.31
N PHE A 153 7.28 4.38 12.39
CA PHE A 153 5.84 4.48 12.35
C PHE A 153 5.24 5.67 13.12
N ILE A 154 5.93 6.21 14.14
CA ILE A 154 5.37 7.31 14.97
C ILE A 154 4.89 8.51 14.13
N PRO A 155 5.64 9.03 13.15
CA PRO A 155 5.16 10.16 12.35
C PRO A 155 3.94 9.81 11.47
N ASN A 156 3.73 8.53 11.21
CA ASN A 156 2.70 8.01 10.31
C ASN A 156 1.50 7.39 11.02
N LEU A 157 1.38 7.54 12.36
CA LEU A 157 0.25 6.99 13.12
C LEU A 157 -1.09 7.63 12.75
N PHE A 158 -1.05 8.84 12.19
CA PHE A 158 -2.21 9.62 11.80
C PHE A 158 -2.05 10.15 10.37
N SER A 159 -3.14 10.26 9.62
CA SER A 159 -3.15 10.74 8.24
C SER A 159 -4.28 11.74 8.01
N ALA A 160 -3.94 12.93 7.47
CA ALA A 160 -4.94 13.91 7.07
C ALA A 160 -5.84 13.35 5.95
N PHE A 161 -5.27 12.63 4.98
CA PHE A 161 -6.02 11.96 3.93
C PHE A 161 -6.96 10.88 4.49
N GLY A 162 -6.46 10.02 5.40
CA GLY A 162 -7.28 8.98 6.04
C GLY A 162 -8.44 9.58 6.84
N THR A 163 -8.20 10.67 7.56
CA THR A 163 -9.24 11.39 8.31
C THR A 163 -10.29 12.01 7.38
N PHE A 164 -9.85 12.63 6.29
CA PHE A 164 -10.75 13.15 5.26
C PHE A 164 -11.62 12.05 4.67
N LEU A 165 -11.01 10.94 4.26
CA LEU A 165 -11.70 9.79 3.67
C LEU A 165 -12.77 9.27 4.64
N MET A 166 -12.41 8.97 5.87
CA MET A 166 -13.34 8.45 6.87
C MET A 166 -14.46 9.45 7.20
N ARG A 167 -14.14 10.75 7.26
CA ARG A 167 -15.19 11.77 7.45
C ARG A 167 -16.22 11.75 6.33
N GLN A 168 -15.80 11.65 5.06
CA GLN A 168 -16.73 11.61 3.93
C GLN A 168 -17.67 10.40 4.03
N PHE A 169 -17.16 9.24 4.42
CA PHE A 169 -17.97 8.05 4.59
C PHE A 169 -18.95 8.17 5.76
N PHE A 170 -18.51 8.65 6.92
CA PHE A 170 -19.44 8.87 8.02
C PHE A 170 -20.52 9.90 7.70
N LEU A 171 -20.22 10.92 6.87
CA LEU A 171 -21.22 11.90 6.41
C LEU A 171 -22.26 11.29 5.46
N SER A 172 -21.94 10.22 4.73
CA SER A 172 -22.86 9.56 3.82
C SER A 172 -23.88 8.64 4.52
N LEU A 173 -23.67 8.31 5.79
CA LEU A 173 -24.62 7.50 6.56
C LEU A 173 -25.79 8.35 7.02
N PRO A 174 -27.02 7.79 7.10
CA PRO A 174 -28.19 8.48 7.64
C PRO A 174 -27.99 8.92 9.10
N GLU A 175 -28.48 10.12 9.47
CA GLU A 175 -28.39 10.62 10.85
C GLU A 175 -29.35 9.88 11.80
N GLU A 176 -30.42 9.36 11.27
CA GLU A 176 -31.45 8.62 11.99
C GLU A 176 -30.92 7.38 12.71
N LEU A 177 -29.80 6.81 12.21
CA LEU A 177 -29.12 5.69 12.88
C LEU A 177 -28.52 6.08 14.24
N GLU A 178 -27.97 7.28 14.33
CA GLU A 178 -27.45 7.80 15.61
C GLU A 178 -28.58 8.25 16.54
N GLU A 179 -29.62 8.87 16.00
CA GLU A 179 -30.79 9.32 16.77
C GLU A 179 -31.50 8.11 17.41
N ALA A 180 -31.74 7.04 16.65
CA ALA A 180 -32.31 5.81 17.19
C ALA A 180 -31.45 5.21 18.30
N ALA A 181 -30.12 5.16 18.11
CA ALA A 181 -29.21 4.63 19.10
C ALA A 181 -29.16 5.50 20.40
N ILE A 182 -29.34 6.82 20.28
CA ILE A 182 -29.43 7.71 21.44
C ILE A 182 -30.74 7.44 22.22
N ILE A 183 -31.84 7.21 21.53
CA ILE A 183 -33.15 6.85 22.12
C ILE A 183 -33.01 5.51 22.87
N ASP A 184 -32.27 4.54 22.30
CA ASP A 184 -31.95 3.24 22.93
C ASP A 184 -30.96 3.34 24.10
N GLY A 185 -30.52 4.55 24.48
CA GLY A 185 -29.64 4.81 25.62
C GLY A 185 -28.14 4.57 25.34
N CYS A 186 -27.72 4.43 24.09
CA CYS A 186 -26.31 4.28 23.74
C CYS A 186 -25.51 5.57 23.97
N ASN A 187 -24.34 5.43 24.59
CA ASN A 187 -23.39 6.53 24.68
C ASN A 187 -22.58 6.68 23.36
N ARG A 188 -21.88 7.80 23.20
CA ARG A 188 -21.11 8.11 21.98
C ARG A 188 -20.07 7.05 21.59
N TYR A 189 -19.42 6.40 22.55
CA TYR A 189 -18.44 5.35 22.28
C TYR A 189 -19.12 4.08 21.77
N GLN A 190 -20.31 3.75 22.30
CA GLN A 190 -21.13 2.64 21.85
C GLN A 190 -21.66 2.87 20.45
N ILE A 191 -22.15 4.08 20.16
CA ILE A 191 -22.60 4.47 18.83
C ILE A 191 -21.46 4.32 17.83
N PHE A 192 -20.28 4.90 18.10
CA PHE A 192 -19.12 4.78 17.25
C PHE A 192 -18.70 3.32 17.01
N GLY A 193 -18.47 2.57 18.10
CA GLY A 193 -17.88 1.24 18.00
C GLY A 193 -18.84 0.14 17.55
N LYS A 194 -20.12 0.20 17.98
CA LYS A 194 -21.10 -0.88 17.71
C LYS A 194 -21.97 -0.63 16.50
N ILE A 195 -22.16 0.63 16.08
CA ILE A 195 -23.07 0.99 15.01
C ILE A 195 -22.31 1.59 13.83
N MET A 196 -21.62 2.70 14.03
CA MET A 196 -21.04 3.46 12.93
C MET A 196 -19.81 2.77 12.32
N LEU A 197 -18.91 2.23 13.14
CA LEU A 197 -17.69 1.58 12.67
C LEU A 197 -17.95 0.32 11.84
N PRO A 198 -18.88 -0.59 12.21
CA PRO A 198 -19.26 -1.73 11.37
C PRO A 198 -19.87 -1.35 10.03
N LEU A 199 -20.64 -0.24 9.97
CA LEU A 199 -21.27 0.23 8.74
C LEU A 199 -20.27 0.75 7.72
N VAL A 200 -19.12 1.29 8.16
CA VAL A 200 -18.03 1.77 7.30
C VAL A 200 -16.91 0.74 7.14
N LYS A 201 -17.19 -0.53 7.37
CA LYS A 201 -16.19 -1.61 7.24
C LYS A 201 -15.56 -1.70 5.82
N PRO A 202 -16.32 -1.60 4.72
CA PRO A 202 -15.73 -1.59 3.37
C PRO A 202 -14.73 -0.44 3.18
N GLU A 203 -15.04 0.72 3.74
CA GLU A 203 -14.21 1.93 3.65
C GLU A 203 -12.94 1.81 4.51
N LEU A 204 -13.05 1.16 5.67
CA LEU A 204 -11.87 0.81 6.48
C LEU A 204 -10.94 -0.12 5.73
N VAL A 205 -11.46 -1.08 4.96
CA VAL A 205 -10.64 -1.93 4.09
C VAL A 205 -9.95 -1.08 3.03
N THR A 206 -10.67 -0.15 2.40
CA THR A 206 -10.09 0.79 1.42
C THR A 206 -8.96 1.61 2.05
N LEU A 207 -9.16 2.20 3.23
CA LEU A 207 -8.12 2.94 3.95
C LEU A 207 -6.93 2.04 4.29
N SER A 208 -7.18 0.79 4.73
CA SER A 208 -6.10 -0.16 5.04
C SER A 208 -5.22 -0.46 3.84
N ILE A 209 -5.80 -0.59 2.65
CA ILE A 209 -5.09 -0.82 1.39
C ILE A 209 -4.18 0.36 1.04
N PHE A 210 -4.71 1.59 1.11
CA PHE A 210 -3.91 2.79 0.84
C PHE A 210 -2.78 2.96 1.84
N THR A 211 -3.06 2.78 3.13
CA THR A 211 -2.06 2.88 4.19
C THR A 211 -1.00 1.79 4.08
N PHE A 212 -1.40 0.54 3.79
CA PHE A 212 -0.46 -0.55 3.54
C PHE A 212 0.47 -0.22 2.38
N LYS A 213 -0.08 0.21 1.23
CA LYS A 213 0.72 0.59 0.07
C LYS A 213 1.69 1.71 0.41
N PHE A 214 1.26 2.72 1.15
CA PHE A 214 2.11 3.83 1.58
C PHE A 214 3.24 3.34 2.49
N ALA A 215 2.92 2.63 3.58
CA ALA A 215 3.89 2.20 4.57
C ALA A 215 4.87 1.13 4.05
N TRP A 216 4.40 0.21 3.19
CA TRP A 216 5.25 -0.81 2.58
C TRP A 216 6.27 -0.24 1.61
N ASN A 217 5.90 0.80 0.84
CA ASN A 217 6.76 1.44 -0.15
C ASN A 217 7.52 2.65 0.41
N ASP A 218 7.39 2.96 1.71
CA ASP A 218 8.13 4.07 2.30
C ASP A 218 9.63 3.80 2.22
N PHE A 219 10.34 4.75 1.64
CA PHE A 219 11.77 4.65 1.39
C PHE A 219 12.54 5.80 2.03
N MET A 220 12.11 7.03 1.78
CA MET A 220 12.88 8.22 2.11
C MET A 220 12.99 8.41 3.62
N TRP A 221 11.87 8.30 4.33
CA TRP A 221 11.86 8.47 5.78
C TRP A 221 12.69 7.40 6.51
N PRO A 222 12.49 6.09 6.27
CA PRO A 222 13.30 5.04 6.88
C PRO A 222 14.80 5.12 6.53
N LEU A 223 15.15 5.58 5.32
CA LEU A 223 16.53 5.76 4.90
C LEU A 223 17.26 6.83 5.75
N ILE A 224 16.53 7.87 6.19
CA ILE A 224 17.08 8.98 6.96
C ILE A 224 17.17 8.64 8.44
N VAL A 225 16.16 7.97 9.01
CA VAL A 225 16.07 7.79 10.46
C VAL A 225 16.72 6.51 10.98
N ASN A 226 16.86 5.46 10.13
CA ASN A 226 17.42 4.17 10.54
C ASN A 226 18.64 3.82 9.67
N THR A 227 19.80 3.87 10.28
CA THR A 227 21.09 3.64 9.61
C THR A 227 21.70 2.26 9.91
N SER A 228 21.38 1.66 11.06
CA SER A 228 21.90 0.33 11.43
C SER A 228 21.18 -0.77 10.64
N PRO A 229 21.90 -1.73 10.06
CA PRO A 229 21.30 -2.83 9.28
C PRO A 229 20.21 -3.60 10.04
N LYS A 230 20.35 -3.72 11.37
CA LYS A 230 19.38 -4.40 12.24
C LYS A 230 18.02 -3.68 12.37
N ASN A 231 17.98 -2.36 12.12
CA ASN A 231 16.80 -1.52 12.29
C ASN A 231 16.25 -1.03 10.95
N MET A 232 16.88 -1.35 9.84
CA MET A 232 16.39 -1.04 8.50
C MET A 232 15.11 -1.80 8.15
N ILE A 233 14.39 -1.29 7.17
CA ILE A 233 13.30 -1.97 6.44
C ILE A 233 13.74 -2.29 5.01
N LEU A 234 12.94 -3.07 4.27
CA LEU A 234 13.29 -3.64 2.97
C LEU A 234 13.78 -2.61 1.95
N GLY A 235 13.06 -1.52 1.74
CA GLY A 235 13.41 -0.52 0.74
C GLY A 235 14.84 0.02 0.91
N PRO A 236 15.17 0.71 2.02
CA PRO A 236 16.51 1.17 2.31
C PRO A 236 17.57 0.07 2.33
N ALA A 237 17.26 -1.10 2.92
CA ALA A 237 18.22 -2.19 2.98
C ALA A 237 18.60 -2.73 1.59
N LEU A 238 17.63 -2.85 0.67
CA LEU A 238 17.91 -3.25 -0.71
C LEU A 238 18.72 -2.20 -1.47
N SER A 239 18.58 -0.92 -1.16
CA SER A 239 19.36 0.14 -1.78
C SER A 239 20.85 0.08 -1.40
N THR A 240 21.20 -0.49 -0.23
CA THR A 240 22.61 -0.67 0.19
C THR A 240 23.35 -1.71 -0.67
N LEU A 241 22.62 -2.55 -1.40
CA LEU A 241 23.21 -3.51 -2.35
C LEU A 241 23.72 -2.85 -3.63
N GLN A 242 23.37 -1.60 -3.88
CA GLN A 242 23.96 -0.79 -4.93
C GLN A 242 25.31 -0.27 -4.44
N GLY A 243 26.39 -0.92 -4.84
CA GLY A 243 27.74 -0.44 -4.57
C GLY A 243 28.07 0.80 -5.41
N GLN A 244 28.98 1.63 -4.91
CA GLN A 244 29.40 2.85 -5.61
C GLN A 244 30.05 2.58 -6.97
N TYR A 245 30.69 1.41 -7.13
CA TYR A 245 31.42 1.01 -8.35
C TYR A 245 30.90 -0.28 -8.98
N THR A 246 30.18 -1.12 -8.23
CA THR A 246 29.68 -2.41 -8.72
C THR A 246 28.29 -2.68 -8.15
N THR A 247 27.32 -2.92 -9.01
CA THR A 247 25.97 -3.33 -8.61
C THR A 247 25.82 -4.83 -8.81
N GLN A 248 25.46 -5.54 -7.76
CA GLN A 248 25.13 -6.97 -7.84
C GLN A 248 23.68 -7.15 -8.31
N TYR A 249 23.44 -6.93 -9.61
CA TYR A 249 22.08 -6.97 -10.17
C TYR A 249 21.27 -8.22 -9.81
N PRO A 250 21.81 -9.46 -9.89
CA PRO A 250 21.02 -10.64 -9.53
C PRO A 250 20.59 -10.63 -8.05
N MET A 251 21.46 -10.19 -7.14
CA MET A 251 21.14 -10.12 -5.71
C MET A 251 20.12 -9.04 -5.41
N GLN A 252 20.23 -7.87 -6.04
CA GLN A 252 19.23 -6.81 -5.93
C GLN A 252 17.87 -7.24 -6.48
N MET A 253 17.85 -7.92 -7.63
CA MET A 253 16.62 -8.46 -8.23
C MET A 253 16.00 -9.56 -7.37
N ALA A 254 16.81 -10.45 -6.77
CA ALA A 254 16.31 -11.45 -5.82
C ALA A 254 15.65 -10.81 -4.60
N GLY A 255 16.27 -9.76 -4.03
CA GLY A 255 15.69 -8.99 -2.94
C GLY A 255 14.38 -8.31 -3.32
N ALA A 256 14.32 -7.71 -4.52
CA ALA A 256 13.12 -7.09 -5.04
C ALA A 256 11.98 -8.13 -5.27
N VAL A 257 12.31 -9.31 -5.82
CA VAL A 257 11.33 -10.42 -5.94
C VAL A 257 10.76 -10.78 -4.57
N MET A 258 11.61 -10.97 -3.56
CA MET A 258 11.15 -11.28 -2.22
C MET A 258 10.29 -10.16 -1.62
N ALA A 259 10.64 -8.89 -1.84
CA ALA A 259 9.89 -7.74 -1.35
C ALA A 259 8.50 -7.58 -1.99
N VAL A 260 8.30 -8.06 -3.20
CA VAL A 260 7.01 -7.98 -3.91
C VAL A 260 6.03 -9.07 -3.46
N ILE A 261 6.50 -10.20 -2.93
CA ILE A 261 5.64 -11.34 -2.54
C ILE A 261 4.51 -10.93 -1.60
N PRO A 262 4.72 -10.21 -0.47
CA PRO A 262 3.62 -9.81 0.41
C PRO A 262 2.61 -8.88 -0.25
N VAL A 263 3.07 -7.99 -1.14
CA VAL A 263 2.19 -7.09 -1.89
C VAL A 263 1.25 -7.89 -2.79
N ILE A 264 1.80 -8.88 -3.50
CA ILE A 264 1.01 -9.80 -4.36
C ILE A 264 0.01 -10.58 -3.50
N LEU A 265 0.43 -11.13 -2.36
CA LEU A 265 -0.45 -11.89 -1.47
C LEU A 265 -1.61 -11.03 -0.96
N ILE A 266 -1.33 -9.80 -0.51
CA ILE A 266 -2.36 -8.87 -0.05
C ILE A 266 -3.29 -8.47 -1.20
N PHE A 267 -2.76 -8.25 -2.41
CA PHE A 267 -3.59 -7.98 -3.58
C PHE A 267 -4.58 -9.12 -3.85
N PHE A 268 -4.13 -10.38 -3.85
CA PHE A 268 -5.02 -11.52 -4.08
C PHE A 268 -6.07 -11.71 -2.98
N LEU A 269 -5.71 -11.40 -1.72
CA LEU A 269 -6.65 -11.48 -0.60
C LEU A 269 -7.74 -10.39 -0.67
N PHE A 270 -7.39 -9.19 -1.12
CA PHE A 270 -8.26 -8.01 -1.11
C PHE A 270 -8.63 -7.51 -2.52
N GLN A 271 -8.44 -8.32 -3.59
CA GLN A 271 -8.66 -7.90 -4.98
C GLN A 271 -10.06 -7.34 -5.26
N LYS A 272 -11.10 -7.91 -4.62
CA LYS A 272 -12.48 -7.42 -4.78
C LYS A 272 -12.62 -6.00 -4.26
N GLN A 273 -12.11 -5.75 -3.06
CA GLN A 273 -12.13 -4.44 -2.41
C GLN A 273 -11.28 -3.40 -3.16
N PHE A 274 -10.14 -3.85 -3.75
CA PHE A 274 -9.33 -3.00 -4.63
C PHE A 274 -10.14 -2.52 -5.84
N ILE A 275 -10.86 -3.43 -6.50
CA ILE A 275 -11.66 -3.11 -7.70
C ILE A 275 -12.84 -2.20 -7.32
N GLU A 276 -13.55 -2.49 -6.24
CA GLU A 276 -14.67 -1.69 -5.75
C GLU A 276 -14.24 -0.28 -5.31
N GLY A 277 -13.14 -0.17 -4.56
CA GLY A 277 -12.59 1.11 -4.11
C GLY A 277 -12.14 2.02 -5.25
N VAL A 278 -11.51 1.46 -6.29
CA VAL A 278 -11.12 2.21 -7.50
C VAL A 278 -12.34 2.59 -8.34
N ALA A 279 -13.33 1.72 -8.45
CA ALA A 279 -14.56 1.98 -9.21
C ALA A 279 -15.38 3.14 -8.59
N GLN A 280 -15.49 3.19 -7.25
CA GLN A 280 -16.19 4.28 -6.56
C GLN A 280 -15.47 5.63 -6.68
N SER A 281 -14.15 5.66 -6.77
CA SER A 281 -13.39 6.89 -7.02
C SER A 281 -13.47 7.36 -8.47
N GLY A 282 -13.80 6.49 -9.41
CA GLY A 282 -13.88 6.78 -10.85
C GLY A 282 -15.27 7.15 -11.37
N ILE A 283 -16.35 6.86 -10.61
CA ILE A 283 -17.72 7.20 -11.03
C ILE A 283 -18.15 8.46 -10.28
N LYS A 284 -17.63 9.61 -10.71
CA LYS A 284 -18.26 10.92 -10.55
C LYS A 284 -18.60 11.43 -11.95
N GLY A 285 -19.73 11.00 -12.44
CA GLY A 285 -20.37 11.46 -13.65
C GLY A 285 -21.87 11.24 -13.52
#